data_d1ab52b9317574201bb9098c12d1a11d
#
_entry.id   d1ab52b9317574201bb9098c12d1a11d
#
_cell.length_a   1.000
_cell.length_b   1.000
_cell.length_c   1.000
_cell.angle_alpha   90.00
_cell.angle_beta   90.00
_cell.angle_gamma   90.00
#
_symmetry.space_group_name_H-M   'P 1'
#
loop_
_entity.id
_entity.type
_entity.pdbx_description
1 polymer ?
#
loop_
_entity_poly.entity_id
_entity_poly.type
_entity_poly.pdbx_seq_one_letter_code
_entity_poly.pdbx_strand_id
1 'polypeptide(L)'
;ANGGMEWRGAQLNGCQFTFGMVHNVQYTGVRLSDLVRETGLKPNAKWVLAEGGDAAGMNRSIPIEKILDDCMIAWAMNGEALRPEQGYPARLVVPGWEGNMWVKWIRRLEFGDMPYMAREETSKYTDLMTDGTARMFTWVMDAKSVVTNPSPEKSILHKGVHQLRGLAWSGRGKITRVDVSIDGGKNW
;
A
#
# COMPACT_ATOMS: atom_id res chain seq x y z
N ALA A 1 -6.30 9.47 -0.54
CA ALA A 1 -5.96 9.94 -1.89
C ALA A 1 -7.05 9.65 -2.92
N ASN A 2 -7.79 8.54 -2.82
CA ASN A 2 -8.75 8.13 -3.87
C ASN A 2 -10.07 8.90 -3.77
N GLY A 3 -10.19 9.98 -4.53
CA GLY A 3 -11.36 10.83 -4.61
C GLY A 3 -11.47 11.90 -3.52
N GLY A 4 -10.87 11.69 -2.34
CA GLY A 4 -10.94 12.66 -1.25
C GLY A 4 -10.26 14.00 -1.54
N MET A 5 -9.24 13.98 -2.37
CA MET A 5 -8.50 15.19 -2.76
C MET A 5 -9.29 16.10 -3.69
N GLU A 6 -10.20 15.56 -4.47
CA GLU A 6 -11.05 16.33 -5.36
C GLU A 6 -12.01 17.24 -4.58
N TRP A 7 -12.47 16.75 -3.43
CA TRP A 7 -13.35 17.50 -2.54
C TRP A 7 -12.63 18.56 -1.69
N ARG A 8 -11.32 18.36 -1.44
CA ARG A 8 -10.55 19.16 -0.48
C ARG A 8 -9.37 19.91 -1.09
N GLY A 9 -9.15 19.75 -2.40
CA GLY A 9 -7.93 20.22 -3.05
C GLY A 9 -6.70 19.39 -2.71
N ALA A 10 -5.71 19.41 -3.58
CA ALA A 10 -4.46 18.71 -3.39
C ALA A 10 -3.63 19.37 -2.28
N GLN A 11 -3.42 18.70 -1.16
CA GLN A 11 -2.72 19.23 0.00
C GLN A 11 -1.52 18.38 0.45
N LEU A 12 -1.20 17.33 -0.32
CA LEU A 12 -0.19 16.37 0.08
C LEU A 12 1.13 16.59 -0.65
N ASN A 13 2.21 16.34 0.06
CA ASN A 13 3.51 16.11 -0.57
C ASN A 13 3.47 14.78 -1.33
N GLY A 14 3.97 14.75 -2.57
CA GLY A 14 4.01 13.56 -3.40
C GLY A 14 2.96 13.56 -4.52
N CYS A 15 2.35 12.41 -4.79
CA CYS A 15 1.37 12.27 -5.87
C CYS A 15 0.12 13.12 -5.63
N GLN A 16 -0.20 13.98 -6.58
CA GLN A 16 -1.34 14.89 -6.54
C GLN A 16 -2.56 14.37 -7.32
N PHE A 17 -2.59 13.07 -7.63
CA PHE A 17 -3.72 12.45 -8.32
C PHE A 17 -4.94 12.40 -7.40
N THR A 18 -6.08 12.83 -7.92
CA THR A 18 -7.35 12.83 -7.19
C THR A 18 -7.97 11.45 -7.08
N PHE A 19 -7.76 10.60 -8.09
CA PHE A 19 -8.26 9.22 -8.16
C PHE A 19 -7.31 8.31 -8.96
N GLY A 20 -7.66 7.03 -9.10
CA GLY A 20 -6.89 6.08 -9.90
C GLY A 20 -5.69 5.46 -9.18
N MET A 21 -5.58 5.63 -7.86
CA MET A 21 -4.48 5.05 -7.05
C MET A 21 -4.87 3.74 -6.37
N VAL A 22 -5.97 3.13 -6.77
CA VAL A 22 -6.40 1.81 -6.30
C VAL A 22 -6.43 0.85 -7.47
N HIS A 23 -5.77 -0.31 -7.30
CA HIS A 23 -5.71 -1.36 -8.31
C HIS A 23 -6.09 -2.70 -7.66
N ASN A 24 -6.80 -3.53 -8.39
CA ASN A 24 -7.02 -4.92 -8.06
C ASN A 24 -6.33 -5.77 -9.14
N VAL A 25 -5.21 -6.37 -8.81
CA VAL A 25 -4.35 -7.07 -9.75
C VAL A 25 -3.90 -8.41 -9.18
N GLN A 26 -3.57 -9.35 -10.07
CA GLN A 26 -2.97 -10.61 -9.72
C GLN A 26 -1.47 -10.56 -10.00
N TYR A 27 -0.65 -10.92 -9.03
CA TYR A 27 0.79 -11.03 -9.21
C TYR A 27 1.23 -12.48 -9.35
N THR A 28 2.26 -12.71 -10.18
CA THR A 28 2.98 -13.97 -10.29
C THR A 28 4.40 -13.76 -9.82
N GLY A 29 4.87 -14.64 -8.94
CA GLY A 29 6.19 -14.51 -8.33
C GLY A 29 6.52 -15.68 -7.41
N VAL A 30 7.56 -15.54 -6.61
CA VAL A 30 8.02 -16.50 -5.61
C VAL A 30 7.84 -15.92 -4.21
N ARG A 31 7.39 -16.72 -3.27
CA ARG A 31 7.31 -16.31 -1.86
C ARG A 31 8.68 -16.06 -1.28
N LEU A 32 8.82 -15.00 -0.50
CA LEU A 32 10.08 -14.71 0.18
C LEU A 32 10.43 -15.76 1.22
N SER A 33 9.46 -16.40 1.86
CA SER A 33 9.69 -17.55 2.76
C SER A 33 10.42 -18.70 2.06
N ASP A 34 10.13 -18.95 0.77
CA ASP A 34 10.81 -19.99 0.01
C ASP A 34 12.26 -19.62 -0.30
N LEU A 35 12.50 -18.37 -0.72
CA LEU A 35 13.86 -17.88 -0.96
C LEU A 35 14.70 -17.87 0.32
N VAL A 36 14.13 -17.45 1.44
CA VAL A 36 14.81 -17.46 2.74
C VAL A 36 15.14 -18.88 3.19
N ARG A 37 14.26 -19.85 2.95
CA ARG A 37 14.53 -21.26 3.25
C ARG A 37 15.72 -21.81 2.47
N GLU A 38 15.86 -21.42 1.19
CA GLU A 38 16.97 -21.84 0.33
C GLU A 38 18.31 -21.18 0.71
N THR A 39 18.27 -19.89 1.07
CA THR A 39 19.50 -19.11 1.36
C THR A 39 19.95 -19.23 2.82
N GLY A 40 19.04 -19.62 3.70
CA GLY A 40 19.26 -19.59 5.13
C GLY A 40 19.09 -18.19 5.74
N LEU A 41 18.93 -18.14 7.05
CA LEU A 41 18.73 -16.93 7.82
C LEU A 41 19.60 -16.96 9.08
N LYS A 42 20.30 -15.85 9.37
CA LYS A 42 21.02 -15.72 10.64
C LYS A 42 20.03 -15.66 11.82
N PRO A 43 20.31 -16.30 12.95
CA PRO A 43 19.37 -16.38 14.08
C PRO A 43 18.94 -15.02 14.67
N ASN A 44 19.77 -13.99 14.52
CA ASN A 44 19.49 -12.66 15.04
C ASN A 44 18.76 -11.75 14.02
N ALA A 45 18.45 -12.22 12.82
CA ALA A 45 17.72 -11.43 11.83
C ALA A 45 16.27 -11.19 12.28
N LYS A 46 15.89 -9.93 12.37
CA LYS A 46 14.54 -9.48 12.76
C LYS A 46 13.91 -8.56 11.73
N TRP A 47 14.71 -7.98 10.87
CA TRP A 47 14.30 -6.97 9.88
C TRP A 47 14.89 -7.28 8.51
N VAL A 48 14.19 -6.82 7.49
CA VAL A 48 14.65 -6.86 6.11
C VAL A 48 14.58 -5.46 5.52
N LEU A 49 15.70 -4.96 5.01
CA LEU A 49 15.71 -3.80 4.13
C LEU A 49 15.42 -4.28 2.72
N ALA A 50 14.33 -3.81 2.13
CA ALA A 50 14.04 -3.96 0.72
C ALA A 50 14.45 -2.69 -0.01
N GLU A 51 15.36 -2.78 -0.99
CA GLU A 51 15.88 -1.63 -1.72
C GLU A 51 15.63 -1.77 -3.22
N GLY A 52 15.13 -0.68 -3.82
CA GLY A 52 14.90 -0.54 -5.26
C GLY A 52 16.12 -0.03 -6.02
N GLY A 53 16.14 -0.30 -7.33
CA GLY A 53 17.17 0.17 -8.26
C GLY A 53 16.85 1.52 -8.93
N ASP A 54 15.89 2.27 -8.41
CA ASP A 54 15.56 3.61 -8.88
C ASP A 54 16.59 4.66 -8.45
N ALA A 55 16.56 5.83 -9.07
CA ALA A 55 17.52 6.90 -8.81
C ALA A 55 17.50 7.40 -7.34
N ALA A 56 16.37 7.26 -6.66
CA ALA A 56 16.25 7.60 -5.24
C ALA A 56 16.78 6.49 -4.32
N GLY A 57 17.02 5.28 -4.84
CA GLY A 57 17.37 4.11 -4.03
C GLY A 57 16.33 3.82 -2.97
N MET A 58 15.05 3.91 -3.34
CA MET A 58 13.94 3.78 -2.40
C MET A 58 14.03 2.50 -1.60
N ASN A 59 13.95 2.60 -0.30
CA ASN A 59 14.11 1.45 0.58
C ASN A 59 13.12 1.48 1.75
N ARG A 60 12.82 0.29 2.31
CA ARG A 60 11.87 0.10 3.40
C ARG A 60 12.33 -1.01 4.33
N SER A 61 12.12 -0.77 5.62
CA SER A 61 12.35 -1.77 6.68
C SER A 61 11.07 -2.56 6.94
N ILE A 62 11.15 -3.87 6.82
CA ILE A 62 10.02 -4.78 7.00
C ILE A 62 10.38 -5.80 8.07
N PRO A 63 9.54 -6.01 9.10
CA PRO A 63 9.74 -7.08 10.07
C PRO A 63 9.82 -8.45 9.39
N ILE A 64 10.70 -9.31 9.89
CA ILE A 64 10.95 -10.62 9.30
C ILE A 64 9.68 -11.49 9.29
N GLU A 65 8.83 -11.36 10.30
CA GLU A 65 7.58 -12.11 10.40
C GLU A 65 6.67 -11.83 9.21
N LYS A 66 6.57 -10.57 8.77
CA LYS A 66 5.79 -10.19 7.59
C LYS A 66 6.39 -10.73 6.30
N ILE A 67 7.71 -10.72 6.21
CA ILE A 67 8.44 -11.26 5.04
C ILE A 67 8.17 -12.75 4.88
N LEU A 68 8.16 -13.50 5.98
CA LEU A 68 7.99 -14.96 5.98
C LEU A 68 6.51 -15.39 5.86
N ASP A 69 5.57 -14.51 6.18
CA ASP A 69 4.14 -14.80 6.12
C ASP A 69 3.62 -14.86 4.67
N ASP A 70 3.54 -13.71 4.01
CA ASP A 70 2.84 -13.60 2.72
C ASP A 70 3.54 -12.74 1.66
N CYS A 71 4.73 -12.20 1.96
CA CYS A 71 5.48 -11.39 0.99
C CYS A 71 6.04 -12.22 -0.16
N MET A 72 6.12 -11.60 -1.33
CA MET A 72 6.67 -12.24 -2.51
C MET A 72 7.50 -11.29 -3.38
N ILE A 73 8.40 -11.84 -4.16
CA ILE A 73 9.04 -11.17 -5.30
C ILE A 73 8.25 -11.54 -6.54
N ALA A 74 7.62 -10.54 -7.16
CA ALA A 74 6.82 -10.71 -8.35
C ALA A 74 7.56 -10.23 -9.60
N TRP A 75 7.38 -10.94 -10.72
CA TRP A 75 7.92 -10.59 -12.04
C TRP A 75 6.84 -10.45 -13.11
N ALA A 76 5.57 -10.82 -12.78
CA ALA A 76 4.45 -10.67 -13.70
C ALA A 76 3.21 -10.15 -12.97
N MET A 77 2.33 -9.49 -13.71
CA MET A 77 1.07 -8.92 -13.25
C MET A 77 -0.02 -9.17 -14.28
N ASN A 78 -1.15 -9.75 -13.84
CA ASN A 78 -2.29 -10.11 -14.73
C ASN A 78 -1.90 -10.98 -15.92
N GLY A 79 -0.96 -11.92 -15.73
CA GLY A 79 -0.51 -12.85 -16.74
C GLY A 79 0.56 -12.30 -17.70
N GLU A 80 0.97 -11.05 -17.57
CA GLU A 80 2.00 -10.41 -18.39
C GLU A 80 3.24 -10.06 -17.54
N ALA A 81 4.41 -9.98 -18.19
CA ALA A 81 5.62 -9.47 -17.52
C ALA A 81 5.38 -8.05 -16.98
N LEU A 82 5.99 -7.73 -15.86
CA LEU A 82 5.96 -6.37 -15.33
C LEU A 82 6.48 -5.38 -16.38
N ARG A 83 5.82 -4.24 -16.50
CA ARG A 83 6.32 -3.10 -17.27
C ARG A 83 7.36 -2.32 -16.44
N PRO A 84 8.21 -1.49 -17.07
CA PRO A 84 9.18 -0.67 -16.34
C PRO A 84 8.54 0.14 -15.20
N GLU A 85 7.41 0.79 -15.44
CA GLU A 85 6.68 1.61 -14.46
C GLU A 85 6.14 0.80 -13.29
N GLN A 86 5.89 -0.50 -13.50
CA GLN A 86 5.38 -1.43 -12.50
C GLN A 86 6.49 -2.08 -11.68
N GLY A 87 7.75 -1.91 -12.09
CA GLY A 87 8.91 -2.41 -11.38
C GLY A 87 9.66 -3.56 -12.04
N TYR A 88 9.59 -3.70 -13.39
CA TYR A 88 10.40 -4.69 -14.13
C TYR A 88 11.91 -4.56 -13.77
N PRO A 89 12.67 -5.66 -13.62
CA PRO A 89 12.28 -7.04 -13.84
C PRO A 89 11.54 -7.69 -12.67
N ALA A 90 11.64 -7.16 -11.46
CA ALA A 90 11.01 -7.71 -10.28
C ALA A 90 10.68 -6.64 -9.25
N ARG A 91 9.62 -6.88 -8.49
CA ARG A 91 9.19 -6.01 -7.41
C ARG A 91 8.83 -6.79 -6.17
N LEU A 92 8.87 -6.11 -5.03
CA LEU A 92 8.31 -6.62 -3.79
C LEU A 92 6.80 -6.41 -3.76
N VAL A 93 6.07 -7.42 -3.30
CA VAL A 93 4.64 -7.40 -3.01
C VAL A 93 4.45 -7.70 -1.53
N VAL A 94 3.74 -6.81 -0.82
CA VAL A 94 3.52 -6.87 0.64
C VAL A 94 2.02 -6.81 0.89
N PRO A 95 1.28 -7.92 0.82
CA PRO A 95 -0.17 -7.93 0.93
C PRO A 95 -0.68 -7.26 2.22
N GLY A 96 -1.77 -6.50 2.12
CA GLY A 96 -2.38 -5.79 3.24
C GLY A 96 -1.66 -4.54 3.72
N TRP A 97 -0.45 -4.27 3.23
CA TRP A 97 0.34 -3.10 3.62
C TRP A 97 0.23 -1.98 2.59
N GLU A 98 0.53 -0.77 3.00
CA GLU A 98 0.47 0.40 2.14
C GLU A 98 1.41 0.29 0.93
N GLY A 99 0.99 0.88 -0.19
CA GLY A 99 1.71 0.80 -1.46
C GLY A 99 3.16 1.31 -1.42
N ASN A 100 3.49 2.18 -0.48
CA ASN A 100 4.86 2.64 -0.29
C ASN A 100 5.83 1.53 0.16
N MET A 101 5.32 0.44 0.74
CA MET A 101 6.11 -0.73 1.15
C MET A 101 6.43 -1.67 0.00
N TRP A 102 5.74 -1.53 -1.13
CA TRP A 102 5.83 -2.42 -2.29
C TRP A 102 6.95 -1.98 -3.24
N VAL A 103 8.20 -2.10 -2.78
CA VAL A 103 9.38 -1.58 -3.48
C VAL A 103 9.48 -2.17 -4.89
N LYS A 104 9.54 -1.28 -5.89
CA LYS A 104 9.73 -1.61 -7.32
C LYS A 104 11.22 -1.74 -7.65
N TRP A 105 11.51 -2.39 -8.78
CA TRP A 105 12.89 -2.57 -9.26
C TRP A 105 13.79 -3.17 -8.18
N ILE A 106 13.29 -4.19 -7.47
CA ILE A 106 14.00 -4.74 -6.31
C ILE A 106 15.41 -5.19 -6.70
N ARG A 107 16.42 -4.68 -6.02
CA ARG A 107 17.81 -4.99 -6.28
C ARG A 107 18.53 -5.60 -5.08
N ARG A 108 18.05 -5.34 -3.87
CA ARG A 108 18.68 -5.84 -2.65
C ARG A 108 17.64 -6.13 -1.58
N LEU A 109 17.86 -7.25 -0.90
CA LEU A 109 17.23 -7.58 0.37
C LEU A 109 18.37 -7.79 1.38
N GLU A 110 18.41 -6.97 2.40
CA GLU A 110 19.42 -7.06 3.46
C GLU A 110 18.74 -7.40 4.78
N PHE A 111 19.27 -8.42 5.46
CA PHE A 111 18.68 -8.93 6.69
C PHE A 111 19.49 -8.42 7.88
N GLY A 112 18.84 -7.82 8.86
CA GLY A 112 19.45 -7.23 10.06
C GLY A 112 18.64 -7.48 11.33
N ASP A 113 19.20 -7.07 12.43
CA ASP A 113 18.59 -7.22 13.77
C ASP A 113 17.80 -5.99 14.23
N MET A 114 17.92 -4.87 13.50
CA MET A 114 17.26 -3.59 13.79
C MET A 114 16.64 -3.01 12.51
N PRO A 115 15.63 -2.12 12.62
CA PRO A 115 15.12 -1.36 11.47
C PRO A 115 16.20 -0.39 10.96
N TYR A 116 16.24 -0.19 9.65
CA TYR A 116 17.28 0.60 8.99
C TYR A 116 17.03 2.11 9.03
N MET A 117 15.85 2.52 9.50
CA MET A 117 15.50 3.93 9.67
C MET A 117 15.70 4.76 8.39
N ALA A 118 15.21 4.23 7.28
CA ALA A 118 15.37 4.84 5.96
C ALA A 118 14.78 6.27 5.91
N ARG A 119 15.30 7.09 5.00
CA ARG A 119 14.95 8.51 4.89
C ARG A 119 13.44 8.76 4.83
N GLU A 120 12.74 8.04 3.97
CA GLU A 120 11.28 8.21 3.81
C GLU A 120 10.51 7.65 4.99
N GLU A 121 11.02 6.60 5.64
CA GLU A 121 10.38 6.01 6.83
C GLU A 121 10.32 7.03 7.96
N THR A 122 11.42 7.70 8.24
CA THR A 122 11.52 8.68 9.33
C THR A 122 10.87 10.01 9.00
N SER A 123 10.89 10.44 7.72
CA SER A 123 10.41 11.76 7.32
C SER A 123 8.95 11.81 6.87
N LYS A 124 8.37 10.68 6.43
CA LYS A 124 7.04 10.66 5.78
C LYS A 124 6.08 9.60 6.30
N TYR A 125 6.59 8.52 6.87
CA TYR A 125 5.80 7.36 7.27
C TYR A 125 5.91 7.05 8.77
N THR A 126 6.22 8.08 9.55
CA THR A 126 6.17 8.08 11.00
C THR A 126 5.10 9.08 11.44
N ASP A 127 4.12 8.62 12.18
CA ASP A 127 2.98 9.45 12.61
C ASP A 127 3.16 9.91 14.05
N LEU A 128 2.96 11.22 14.29
CA LEU A 128 2.84 11.75 15.65
C LEU A 128 1.49 11.32 16.23
N MET A 129 1.55 10.66 17.38
CA MET A 129 0.38 10.22 18.12
C MET A 129 -0.10 11.31 19.09
N THR A 130 -1.36 11.22 19.53
CA THR A 130 -1.97 12.20 20.43
C THR A 130 -1.31 12.27 21.82
N ASP A 131 -0.63 11.20 22.22
CA ASP A 131 0.14 11.12 23.47
C ASP A 131 1.58 11.68 23.36
N GLY A 132 1.95 12.23 22.20
CA GLY A 132 3.28 12.76 21.93
C GLY A 132 4.31 11.73 21.51
N THR A 133 3.97 10.45 21.42
CA THR A 133 4.85 9.41 20.87
C THR A 133 4.81 9.38 19.35
N ALA A 134 5.77 8.70 18.74
CA ALA A 134 5.82 8.51 17.31
C ALA A 134 5.52 7.03 16.94
N ARG A 135 4.50 6.80 16.14
CA ARG A 135 4.23 5.48 15.55
C ARG A 135 5.17 5.24 14.38
N MET A 136 6.06 4.33 14.53
CA MET A 136 7.08 3.95 13.57
C MET A 136 6.84 2.50 13.12
N PHE A 137 6.54 2.22 11.90
CA PHE A 137 6.23 3.04 10.72
C PHE A 137 4.77 2.82 10.30
N THR A 138 4.26 3.58 9.30
CA THR A 138 2.93 3.34 8.74
C THR A 138 3.01 2.17 7.75
N TRP A 139 2.50 1.00 8.15
CA TRP A 139 2.59 -0.24 7.39
C TRP A 139 1.24 -0.74 6.87
N VAL A 140 0.37 -1.09 7.79
CA VAL A 140 -0.89 -1.74 7.47
C VAL A 140 -1.86 -0.72 6.89
N MET A 141 -2.49 -1.08 5.78
CA MET A 141 -3.56 -0.28 5.20
C MET A 141 -4.82 -0.40 6.06
N ASP A 142 -5.21 0.69 6.68
CA ASP A 142 -6.47 0.77 7.44
C ASP A 142 -7.70 0.64 6.52
N ALA A 143 -8.86 0.40 7.12
CA ALA A 143 -10.11 0.32 6.38
C ALA A 143 -10.36 1.62 5.60
N LYS A 144 -10.65 1.48 4.32
CA LYS A 144 -10.90 2.58 3.38
C LYS A 144 -12.10 2.26 2.52
N SER A 145 -12.75 3.31 2.04
CA SER A 145 -13.81 3.20 1.06
C SER A 145 -13.77 4.37 0.08
N VAL A 146 -14.33 4.16 -1.09
CA VAL A 146 -14.52 5.19 -2.10
C VAL A 146 -15.83 4.97 -2.84
N VAL A 147 -16.59 6.04 -3.05
CA VAL A 147 -17.76 6.04 -3.92
C VAL A 147 -17.26 6.22 -5.36
N THR A 148 -17.66 5.31 -6.25
CA THR A 148 -17.28 5.32 -7.66
C THR A 148 -18.41 5.79 -8.57
N ASN A 149 -19.66 5.76 -8.07
CA ASN A 149 -20.84 6.31 -8.73
C ASN A 149 -21.87 6.72 -7.67
N PRO A 150 -22.37 7.97 -7.63
CA PRO A 150 -21.95 9.11 -8.47
C PRO A 150 -20.49 9.51 -8.21
N SER A 151 -19.94 10.31 -9.13
CA SER A 151 -18.59 10.86 -9.02
C SER A 151 -18.65 12.37 -9.38
N PRO A 152 -17.60 13.15 -9.12
CA PRO A 152 -17.56 14.55 -9.52
C PRO A 152 -17.84 14.76 -11.03
N GLU A 153 -17.35 13.86 -11.89
CA GLU A 153 -17.59 13.90 -13.33
C GLU A 153 -18.97 13.37 -13.74
N LYS A 154 -19.63 12.57 -12.86
CA LYS A 154 -20.94 11.94 -13.09
C LYS A 154 -21.85 12.24 -11.92
N SER A 155 -22.10 13.52 -11.68
CA SER A 155 -22.97 13.98 -10.62
C SER A 155 -24.45 13.67 -10.92
N ILE A 156 -25.22 13.50 -9.86
CA ILE A 156 -26.68 13.33 -9.95
C ILE A 156 -27.32 14.69 -10.23
N LEU A 157 -27.95 14.84 -11.40
CA LEU A 157 -28.58 16.09 -11.82
C LEU A 157 -30.08 16.18 -11.51
N HIS A 158 -30.71 15.04 -11.20
CA HIS A 158 -32.16 14.97 -11.01
C HIS A 158 -32.50 14.21 -9.74
N LYS A 159 -33.66 14.56 -9.13
CA LYS A 159 -34.24 13.76 -8.06
C LYS A 159 -34.76 12.44 -8.64
N GLY A 160 -34.61 11.35 -7.88
CA GLY A 160 -35.11 10.05 -8.32
C GLY A 160 -34.32 8.89 -7.68
N VAL A 161 -34.53 7.72 -8.24
CA VAL A 161 -33.80 6.52 -7.84
C VAL A 161 -32.47 6.48 -8.62
N HIS A 162 -31.37 6.40 -7.89
CA HIS A 162 -30.03 6.38 -8.46
C HIS A 162 -29.24 5.20 -7.92
N GLN A 163 -28.37 4.66 -8.75
CA GLN A 163 -27.49 3.60 -8.33
C GLN A 163 -26.25 4.18 -7.64
N LEU A 164 -26.01 3.79 -6.39
CA LEU A 164 -24.77 4.04 -5.69
C LEU A 164 -23.83 2.84 -5.86
N ARG A 165 -22.58 3.09 -6.22
CA ARG A 165 -21.52 2.10 -6.26
C ARG A 165 -20.29 2.59 -5.51
N GLY A 166 -19.57 1.67 -4.89
CA GLY A 166 -18.34 1.97 -4.21
C GLY A 166 -17.45 0.75 -4.05
N LEU A 167 -16.26 0.99 -3.56
CA LEU A 167 -15.30 -0.04 -3.18
C LEU A 167 -14.94 0.17 -1.71
N ALA A 168 -14.77 -0.93 -0.98
CA ALA A 168 -14.27 -0.92 0.38
C ALA A 168 -13.22 -2.00 0.56
N TRP A 169 -12.13 -1.69 1.25
CA TRP A 169 -11.02 -2.62 1.48
C TRP A 169 -10.31 -2.32 2.80
N SER A 170 -9.53 -3.29 3.27
CA SER A 170 -8.67 -3.15 4.45
C SER A 170 -7.46 -4.07 4.32
N GLY A 171 -6.33 -3.65 4.79
CA GLY A 171 -5.14 -4.51 4.96
C GLY A 171 -5.23 -5.43 6.18
N ARG A 172 -6.21 -5.23 7.05
CA ARG A 172 -6.39 -6.01 8.28
C ARG A 172 -7.30 -7.22 8.12
N GLY A 173 -8.00 -7.33 6.98
CA GLY A 173 -8.92 -8.44 6.74
C GLY A 173 -10.13 -8.08 5.88
N LYS A 174 -11.09 -8.99 5.86
CA LYS A 174 -12.31 -8.85 5.05
C LYS A 174 -13.23 -7.79 5.64
N ILE A 175 -13.78 -6.93 4.76
CA ILE A 175 -14.85 -5.99 5.13
C ILE A 175 -16.13 -6.79 5.45
N THR A 176 -16.69 -6.55 6.62
CA THR A 176 -17.90 -7.23 7.10
C THR A 176 -19.16 -6.39 6.93
N ARG A 177 -19.02 -5.05 6.93
CA ARG A 177 -20.14 -4.12 6.77
C ARG A 177 -19.68 -2.84 6.09
N VAL A 178 -20.57 -2.26 5.27
CA VAL A 178 -20.42 -0.92 4.70
C VAL A 178 -21.68 -0.15 5.00
N ASP A 179 -21.56 0.98 5.65
CA ASP A 179 -22.64 1.91 5.90
C ASP A 179 -22.58 3.07 4.91
N VAL A 180 -23.72 3.58 4.51
CA VAL A 180 -23.85 4.69 3.57
C VAL A 180 -24.61 5.83 4.23
N SER A 181 -24.15 7.05 4.04
CA SER A 181 -24.85 8.28 4.42
C SER A 181 -25.14 9.10 3.17
N ILE A 182 -26.34 9.65 3.09
CA ILE A 182 -26.77 10.57 2.02
C ILE A 182 -26.99 12.00 2.52
N ASP A 183 -26.66 12.26 3.77
CA ASP A 183 -26.90 13.53 4.45
C ASP A 183 -25.63 14.13 5.10
N GLY A 184 -24.47 13.79 4.54
CA GLY A 184 -23.19 14.28 5.03
C GLY A 184 -22.72 13.66 6.35
N GLY A 185 -23.14 12.41 6.62
CA GLY A 185 -22.70 11.67 7.81
C GLY A 185 -23.55 11.88 9.05
N LYS A 186 -24.72 12.51 8.92
CA LYS A 186 -25.65 12.70 10.04
C LYS A 186 -26.39 11.42 10.40
N ASN A 187 -26.76 10.66 9.38
CA ASN A 187 -27.37 9.34 9.51
C ASN A 187 -26.63 8.35 8.59
N TRP A 188 -26.57 7.09 9.07
CA TRP A 188 -25.90 6.00 8.36
C TRP A 188 -26.82 4.80 8.19
#